data_cead830e01ef6d828f990883af68e366
#
_entry.id   cead830e01ef6d828f990883af68e366
#
_cell.length_a   1.000
_cell.length_b   1.000
_cell.length_c   1.000
_cell.angle_alpha   90.00
_cell.angle_beta   90.00
_cell.angle_gamma   90.00
#
_symmetry.space_group_name_H-M   'P 1'
#
loop_
_entity.id
_entity.type
_entity.pdbx_description
1 polymer ?
#
loop_
_entity_poly.entity_id
_entity_poly.type
_entity_poly.pdbx_seq_one_letter_code
_entity_poly.pdbx_strand_id
1 'polypeptide(L)'
;GYSSCHWCHVMAHESFEDEATAQVMNQHFINIKVDREERPDLDKIYQQAFQLLNSQGGGWPLTMFLDPQTLLPFFGGTYFPKNARYQLPGFVDLLMRINETFESKKEELKDQGDKLSKAFEQLKIPVVDPQIPDRELLELSRENLGKQYDTQHGGFSSAPKFPTPTKISRLLSHWAHERKEGKTDKDSLDMVMTTLTQMARGGIYDHVGGGFCRYSTDNAWMIPHFEKMLYDNGQLLSLFARALQFGPDQLFEDAIAQTIDWLQRDLRHPKGGFFSSVDADSSGEEGAFYAWRREELKRILTEDQYLLIETLYGVDKPANFENKWIFHRNDSWRSVVDRLQLDSDTARQSLLVSKEI
;
A
#
# COMPACT_ATOMS: atom_id res chain seq x y z
N GLY A 1 -10.59 -0.58 10.71
CA GLY A 1 -9.56 0.40 10.34
C GLY A 1 -8.23 0.11 10.98
N TYR A 2 -7.26 1.03 10.83
CA TYR A 2 -5.94 0.99 11.48
C TYR A 2 -5.39 2.41 11.63
N SER A 3 -4.32 2.58 12.41
CA SER A 3 -3.86 3.91 12.86
C SER A 3 -3.34 4.82 11.74
N SER A 4 -2.69 4.30 10.70
CA SER A 4 -2.17 5.10 9.57
C SER A 4 -3.12 5.21 8.37
N CYS A 5 -4.38 4.82 8.52
CA CYS A 5 -5.34 4.78 7.42
C CYS A 5 -5.96 6.16 7.17
N HIS A 6 -5.56 6.85 6.11
CA HIS A 6 -6.10 8.16 5.71
C HIS A 6 -7.63 8.23 5.72
N TRP A 7 -8.31 7.37 4.95
CA TRP A 7 -9.79 7.38 4.87
C TRP A 7 -10.47 7.03 6.19
N CYS A 8 -9.79 6.31 7.10
CA CYS A 8 -10.30 6.08 8.45
C CYS A 8 -10.24 7.37 9.28
N HIS A 9 -9.19 8.17 9.14
CA HIS A 9 -9.09 9.49 9.76
C HIS A 9 -10.14 10.44 9.21
N VAL A 10 -10.29 10.52 7.88
CA VAL A 10 -11.34 11.34 7.24
C VAL A 10 -12.71 11.00 7.80
N MET A 11 -13.08 9.72 7.88
CA MET A 11 -14.38 9.32 8.42
C MET A 11 -14.51 9.61 9.93
N ALA A 12 -13.43 9.49 10.69
CA ALA A 12 -13.44 9.82 12.12
C ALA A 12 -13.70 11.32 12.32
N HIS A 13 -12.96 12.20 11.65
CA HIS A 13 -13.12 13.65 11.77
C HIS A 13 -14.48 14.14 11.25
N GLU A 14 -14.94 13.60 10.12
CA GLU A 14 -16.21 14.03 9.52
C GLU A 14 -17.43 13.56 10.32
N SER A 15 -17.39 12.35 10.90
CA SER A 15 -18.57 11.71 11.46
C SER A 15 -18.42 11.30 12.92
N PHE A 16 -17.37 10.60 13.34
CA PHE A 16 -17.29 10.04 14.69
C PHE A 16 -16.97 11.08 15.76
N GLU A 17 -16.27 12.15 15.40
CA GLU A 17 -15.93 13.29 16.27
C GLU A 17 -17.01 14.39 16.24
N ASP A 18 -18.04 14.27 15.39
CA ASP A 18 -19.18 15.19 15.34
C ASP A 18 -20.22 14.80 16.40
N GLU A 19 -20.51 15.68 17.34
CA GLU A 19 -21.41 15.42 18.46
C GLU A 19 -22.83 15.01 18.02
N ALA A 20 -23.37 15.63 16.97
CA ALA A 20 -24.72 15.33 16.48
C ALA A 20 -24.77 13.92 15.87
N THR A 21 -23.76 13.55 15.09
CA THR A 21 -23.62 12.20 14.53
C THR A 21 -23.41 11.17 15.64
N ALA A 22 -22.54 11.47 16.61
CA ALA A 22 -22.27 10.59 17.75
C ALA A 22 -23.52 10.35 18.62
N GLN A 23 -24.38 11.35 18.79
CA GLN A 23 -25.68 11.17 19.49
C GLN A 23 -26.55 10.15 18.78
N VAL A 24 -26.70 10.23 17.46
CA VAL A 24 -27.48 9.25 16.68
C VAL A 24 -26.87 7.86 16.78
N MET A 25 -25.56 7.75 16.64
CA MET A 25 -24.83 6.48 16.79
C MET A 25 -25.08 5.84 18.16
N ASN A 26 -24.92 6.61 19.23
CA ASN A 26 -25.07 6.10 20.62
C ASN A 26 -26.53 5.80 21.01
N GLN A 27 -27.48 6.49 20.36
CA GLN A 27 -28.90 6.25 20.62
C GLN A 27 -29.42 4.94 20.02
N HIS A 28 -28.91 4.59 18.81
CA HIS A 28 -29.48 3.50 18.02
C HIS A 28 -28.56 2.29 17.87
N PHE A 29 -27.26 2.41 18.19
CA PHE A 29 -26.28 1.36 17.95
C PHE A 29 -25.35 1.15 19.14
N ILE A 30 -24.81 -0.07 19.25
CA ILE A 30 -23.61 -0.37 20.04
C ILE A 30 -22.41 -0.23 19.14
N ASN A 31 -21.63 0.83 19.35
CA ASN A 31 -20.52 1.19 18.50
C ASN A 31 -19.23 0.50 18.96
N ILE A 32 -18.59 -0.26 18.08
CA ILE A 32 -17.34 -0.98 18.38
C ILE A 32 -16.31 -0.57 17.34
N LYS A 33 -15.21 0.04 17.79
CA LYS A 33 -14.05 0.35 16.95
C LYS A 33 -13.08 -0.83 17.01
N VAL A 34 -12.71 -1.35 15.83
CA VAL A 34 -11.78 -2.47 15.70
C VAL A 34 -10.54 -2.03 14.95
N ASP A 35 -9.37 -2.19 15.57
CA ASP A 35 -8.09 -2.06 14.89
C ASP A 35 -7.73 -3.41 14.26
N ARG A 36 -7.52 -3.40 12.92
CA ARG A 36 -7.18 -4.60 12.16
C ARG A 36 -5.78 -5.15 12.49
N GLU A 37 -4.89 -4.31 12.96
CA GLU A 37 -3.53 -4.73 13.32
C GLU A 37 -3.51 -5.45 14.67
N GLU A 38 -4.40 -5.06 15.59
CA GLU A 38 -4.60 -5.75 16.87
C GLU A 38 -5.56 -6.97 16.76
N ARG A 39 -6.58 -6.86 15.90
CA ARG A 39 -7.61 -7.90 15.69
C ARG A 39 -7.75 -8.29 14.21
N PRO A 40 -6.68 -8.83 13.58
CA PRO A 40 -6.71 -9.28 12.19
C PRO A 40 -7.71 -10.44 11.96
N ASP A 41 -8.02 -11.19 12.99
CA ASP A 41 -9.04 -12.25 13.00
C ASP A 41 -10.43 -11.70 12.68
N LEU A 42 -10.84 -10.65 13.37
CA LEU A 42 -12.13 -9.97 13.15
C LEU A 42 -12.14 -9.25 11.80
N ASP A 43 -11.07 -8.54 11.46
CA ASP A 43 -10.96 -7.86 10.18
C ASP A 43 -11.16 -8.85 9.03
N LYS A 44 -10.46 -9.98 9.05
CA LYS A 44 -10.59 -11.03 8.02
C LYS A 44 -12.02 -11.55 7.88
N ILE A 45 -12.69 -11.84 8.99
CA ILE A 45 -14.07 -12.34 8.97
C ILE A 45 -15.00 -11.31 8.31
N TYR A 46 -14.92 -10.04 8.74
CA TYR A 46 -15.84 -9.01 8.24
C TYR A 46 -15.48 -8.52 6.83
N GLN A 47 -14.23 -8.56 6.41
CA GLN A 47 -13.85 -8.35 5.00
C GLN A 47 -14.42 -9.45 4.08
N GLN A 48 -14.37 -10.70 4.52
CA GLN A 48 -14.99 -11.81 3.78
C GLN A 48 -16.52 -11.70 3.74
N ALA A 49 -17.14 -11.33 4.88
CA ALA A 49 -18.58 -11.08 4.95
C ALA A 49 -18.99 -9.95 4.00
N PHE A 50 -18.24 -8.86 3.98
CA PHE A 50 -18.47 -7.74 3.07
C PHE A 50 -18.42 -8.20 1.61
N GLN A 51 -17.40 -8.97 1.24
CA GLN A 51 -17.26 -9.51 -0.11
C GLN A 51 -18.43 -10.41 -0.51
N LEU A 52 -18.92 -11.25 0.40
CA LEU A 52 -20.10 -12.11 0.15
C LEU A 52 -21.40 -11.31 0.00
N LEU A 53 -21.58 -10.24 0.79
CA LEU A 53 -22.76 -9.38 0.74
C LEU A 53 -22.80 -8.48 -0.50
N ASN A 54 -21.65 -7.99 -0.93
CA ASN A 54 -21.56 -6.93 -1.97
C ASN A 54 -20.99 -7.43 -3.29
N SER A 55 -20.53 -8.68 -3.38
CA SER A 55 -19.85 -9.27 -4.57
C SER A 55 -18.63 -8.47 -5.06
N GLN A 56 -18.01 -7.72 -4.16
CA GLN A 56 -16.81 -6.92 -4.43
C GLN A 56 -15.89 -6.91 -3.21
N GLY A 57 -14.59 -6.68 -3.44
CA GLY A 57 -13.63 -6.56 -2.35
C GLY A 57 -13.94 -5.39 -1.43
N GLY A 58 -13.61 -5.53 -0.15
CA GLY A 58 -13.70 -4.46 0.82
C GLY A 58 -12.47 -3.54 0.80
N GLY A 59 -12.30 -2.78 1.88
CA GLY A 59 -11.20 -1.84 2.08
C GLY A 59 -11.26 -1.26 3.49
N TRP A 60 -10.54 -0.21 3.74
CA TRP A 60 -10.59 0.53 5.00
C TRP A 60 -10.84 2.01 4.74
N PRO A 61 -11.70 2.65 5.59
CA PRO A 61 -12.45 2.04 6.70
C PRO A 61 -13.41 0.95 6.23
N LEU A 62 -13.69 -0.02 7.09
CA LEU A 62 -14.77 -0.98 6.89
C LEU A 62 -15.80 -0.77 8.00
N THR A 63 -17.05 -0.46 7.62
CA THR A 63 -18.19 -0.31 8.53
C THR A 63 -19.15 -1.47 8.29
N MET A 64 -19.41 -2.25 9.33
CA MET A 64 -20.33 -3.40 9.28
C MET A 64 -21.44 -3.25 10.30
N PHE A 65 -22.67 -3.53 9.90
CA PHE A 65 -23.84 -3.54 10.75
C PHE A 65 -24.25 -4.99 11.01
N LEU A 66 -24.30 -5.33 12.29
CA LEU A 66 -24.49 -6.70 12.76
C LEU A 66 -25.80 -6.83 13.52
N ASP A 67 -26.44 -7.98 13.40
CA ASP A 67 -27.48 -8.40 14.33
C ASP A 67 -26.86 -8.61 15.73
N PRO A 68 -27.36 -7.94 16.79
CA PRO A 68 -26.73 -8.00 18.11
C PRO A 68 -26.84 -9.36 18.81
N GLN A 69 -27.71 -10.25 18.35
CA GLN A 69 -27.91 -11.58 18.93
C GLN A 69 -27.01 -12.62 18.25
N THR A 70 -26.90 -12.56 16.92
CA THR A 70 -26.18 -13.56 16.13
C THR A 70 -24.77 -13.11 15.76
N LEU A 71 -24.49 -11.80 15.82
CA LEU A 71 -23.27 -11.13 15.33
C LEU A 71 -23.04 -11.31 13.83
N LEU A 72 -24.07 -11.76 13.10
CA LEU A 72 -24.00 -11.88 11.63
C LEU A 72 -24.25 -10.51 10.99
N PRO A 73 -23.42 -10.10 10.03
CA PRO A 73 -23.59 -8.84 9.35
C PRO A 73 -24.73 -8.94 8.32
N PHE A 74 -25.52 -7.88 8.24
CA PHE A 74 -26.60 -7.74 7.28
C PHE A 74 -26.39 -6.58 6.30
N PHE A 75 -25.52 -5.63 6.65
CA PHE A 75 -25.14 -4.53 5.77
C PHE A 75 -23.69 -4.12 6.05
N GLY A 76 -23.02 -3.56 5.02
CA GLY A 76 -21.67 -3.03 5.17
C GLY A 76 -21.31 -2.09 4.04
N GLY A 77 -20.35 -1.23 4.34
CA GLY A 77 -19.73 -0.30 3.40
C GLY A 77 -18.33 0.05 3.85
N THR A 78 -17.60 0.73 2.99
CA THR A 78 -16.29 1.23 3.34
C THR A 78 -16.40 2.63 3.95
N TYR A 79 -16.23 3.66 3.16
CA TYR A 79 -16.33 5.04 3.60
C TYR A 79 -17.77 5.57 3.40
N PHE A 80 -18.28 6.33 4.39
CA PHE A 80 -19.54 7.08 4.31
C PHE A 80 -19.30 8.55 4.66
N PRO A 81 -19.62 9.50 3.77
CA PRO A 81 -19.45 10.92 4.05
C PRO A 81 -20.45 11.41 5.10
N LYS A 82 -20.12 12.47 5.84
CA LYS A 82 -21.05 13.12 6.78
C LYS A 82 -22.32 13.59 6.07
N ASN A 83 -22.17 14.28 4.93
CA ASN A 83 -23.27 14.75 4.10
C ASN A 83 -23.25 14.01 2.75
N ALA A 84 -24.42 13.85 2.14
CA ALA A 84 -24.54 13.16 0.85
C ALA A 84 -23.57 13.73 -0.20
N ARG A 85 -22.66 12.91 -0.72
CA ARG A 85 -21.71 13.22 -1.81
C ARG A 85 -21.24 11.94 -2.50
N TYR A 86 -20.64 12.06 -3.68
CA TYR A 86 -20.12 10.91 -4.46
C TYR A 86 -21.19 9.83 -4.71
N GLN A 87 -22.47 10.20 -4.85
CA GLN A 87 -23.61 9.28 -4.96
C GLN A 87 -23.84 8.40 -3.70
N LEU A 88 -23.18 8.72 -2.59
CA LEU A 88 -23.40 8.07 -1.30
C LEU A 88 -24.32 8.92 -0.43
N PRO A 89 -25.21 8.30 0.37
CA PRO A 89 -26.03 9.02 1.35
C PRO A 89 -25.14 9.62 2.45
N GLY A 90 -25.64 10.62 3.14
CA GLY A 90 -25.02 11.11 4.37
C GLY A 90 -25.05 10.03 5.46
N PHE A 91 -24.04 10.01 6.32
CA PHE A 91 -23.86 8.93 7.29
C PHE A 91 -25.03 8.84 8.28
N VAL A 92 -25.56 9.98 8.77
CA VAL A 92 -26.74 9.99 9.66
C VAL A 92 -27.97 9.44 8.95
N ASP A 93 -28.23 9.82 7.70
CA ASP A 93 -29.36 9.31 6.92
C ASP A 93 -29.24 7.79 6.72
N LEU A 94 -28.04 7.31 6.48
CA LEU A 94 -27.77 5.89 6.39
C LEU A 94 -28.06 5.17 7.70
N LEU A 95 -27.58 5.68 8.83
CA LEU A 95 -27.82 5.11 10.17
C LEU A 95 -29.32 4.98 10.47
N MET A 96 -30.10 6.01 10.19
CA MET A 96 -31.54 5.99 10.41
C MET A 96 -32.25 4.95 9.54
N ARG A 97 -31.88 4.84 8.25
CA ARG A 97 -32.42 3.79 7.36
C ARG A 97 -32.05 2.38 7.80
N ILE A 98 -30.82 2.18 8.27
CA ILE A 98 -30.37 0.89 8.80
C ILE A 98 -31.18 0.51 10.03
N ASN A 99 -31.36 1.45 10.97
CA ASN A 99 -32.18 1.22 12.16
C ASN A 99 -33.63 0.88 11.82
N GLU A 100 -34.27 1.63 10.91
CA GLU A 100 -35.63 1.37 10.42
C GLU A 100 -35.70 -0.03 9.75
N THR A 101 -34.75 -0.37 8.93
CA THR A 101 -34.71 -1.68 8.25
C THR A 101 -34.57 -2.81 9.27
N PHE A 102 -33.69 -2.65 10.27
CA PHE A 102 -33.48 -3.64 11.30
C PHE A 102 -34.76 -3.88 12.11
N GLU A 103 -35.49 -2.84 12.45
CA GLU A 103 -36.75 -2.97 13.21
C GLU A 103 -37.91 -3.54 12.38
N SER A 104 -38.02 -3.17 11.09
CA SER A 104 -39.16 -3.53 10.24
C SER A 104 -39.00 -4.87 9.50
N LYS A 105 -37.76 -5.36 9.30
CA LYS A 105 -37.48 -6.50 8.42
C LYS A 105 -36.70 -7.64 9.09
N LYS A 106 -36.98 -7.90 10.38
CA LYS A 106 -36.23 -8.88 11.21
C LYS A 106 -36.15 -10.28 10.59
N GLU A 107 -37.24 -10.80 10.03
CA GLU A 107 -37.25 -12.12 9.40
C GLU A 107 -36.42 -12.17 8.11
N GLU A 108 -36.50 -11.10 7.27
CA GLU A 108 -35.68 -11.04 6.04
C GLU A 108 -34.18 -11.00 6.38
N LEU A 109 -33.81 -10.23 7.43
CA LEU A 109 -32.42 -10.11 7.87
C LEU A 109 -31.90 -11.43 8.48
N LYS A 110 -32.76 -12.17 9.20
CA LYS A 110 -32.42 -13.49 9.70
C LYS A 110 -32.15 -14.48 8.56
N ASP A 111 -33.03 -14.52 7.56
CA ASP A 111 -32.84 -15.37 6.38
C ASP A 111 -31.54 -15.02 5.63
N GLN A 112 -31.22 -13.73 5.52
CA GLN A 112 -29.95 -13.27 4.96
C GLN A 112 -28.74 -13.73 5.79
N GLY A 113 -28.82 -13.64 7.13
CA GLY A 113 -27.80 -14.12 8.04
C GLY A 113 -27.56 -15.63 7.89
N ASP A 114 -28.64 -16.42 7.80
CA ASP A 114 -28.56 -17.88 7.59
C ASP A 114 -27.89 -18.23 6.25
N LYS A 115 -28.19 -17.48 5.18
CA LYS A 115 -27.53 -17.65 3.87
C LYS A 115 -26.05 -17.30 3.96
N LEU A 116 -25.69 -16.20 4.64
CA LEU A 116 -24.32 -15.80 4.84
C LEU A 116 -23.54 -16.84 5.65
N SER A 117 -24.14 -17.37 6.72
CA SER A 117 -23.54 -18.45 7.53
C SER A 117 -23.25 -19.69 6.70
N LYS A 118 -24.19 -20.12 5.83
CA LYS A 118 -23.98 -21.24 4.90
C LYS A 118 -22.88 -20.95 3.88
N ALA A 119 -22.80 -19.72 3.37
CA ALA A 119 -21.72 -19.33 2.47
C ALA A 119 -20.34 -19.39 3.15
N PHE A 120 -20.24 -18.97 4.41
CA PHE A 120 -19.02 -19.13 5.21
C PHE A 120 -18.63 -20.61 5.40
N GLU A 121 -19.59 -21.50 5.64
CA GLU A 121 -19.31 -22.93 5.73
C GLU A 121 -18.71 -23.49 4.42
N GLN A 122 -19.17 -23.02 3.26
CA GLN A 122 -18.65 -23.41 1.97
C GLN A 122 -17.22 -22.88 1.68
N LEU A 123 -16.83 -21.78 2.35
CA LEU A 123 -15.46 -21.24 2.27
C LEU A 123 -14.47 -22.01 3.16
N LYS A 124 -14.94 -22.87 4.04
CA LYS A 124 -14.05 -23.74 4.83
C LYS A 124 -13.33 -24.67 3.85
N ILE A 125 -12.00 -24.58 3.86
CA ILE A 125 -11.17 -25.51 3.11
C ILE A 125 -11.46 -26.92 3.65
N PRO A 126 -11.96 -27.86 2.83
CA PRO A 126 -12.14 -29.22 3.30
C PRO A 126 -10.81 -29.75 3.83
N VAL A 127 -10.86 -30.40 4.99
CA VAL A 127 -9.69 -31.14 5.50
C VAL A 127 -9.48 -32.31 4.53
N VAL A 128 -8.67 -32.08 3.52
CA VAL A 128 -8.17 -33.14 2.62
C VAL A 128 -6.94 -33.75 3.28
N ASP A 129 -6.71 -35.02 3.08
CA ASP A 129 -5.44 -35.64 3.45
C ASP A 129 -4.29 -34.75 2.96
N PRO A 130 -3.32 -34.41 3.83
CA PRO A 130 -2.26 -33.49 3.50
C PRO A 130 -1.40 -34.10 2.38
N GLN A 131 -1.74 -33.75 1.14
CA GLN A 131 -0.89 -34.03 0.00
C GLN A 131 0.26 -33.01 -0.01
N ILE A 132 1.47 -33.50 -0.11
CA ILE A 132 2.63 -32.61 -0.31
C ILE A 132 2.42 -31.94 -1.67
N PRO A 133 2.43 -30.58 -1.73
CA PRO A 133 2.31 -29.87 -3.00
C PRO A 133 3.38 -30.40 -3.97
N ASP A 134 2.91 -30.87 -5.12
CA ASP A 134 3.80 -31.36 -6.16
C ASP A 134 4.39 -30.21 -7.00
N ARG A 135 5.24 -30.58 -7.92
CA ARG A 135 5.91 -29.64 -8.81
C ARG A 135 4.90 -28.93 -9.73
N GLU A 136 3.83 -29.59 -10.13
CA GLU A 136 2.80 -29.05 -11.03
C GLU A 136 2.13 -27.82 -10.42
N LEU A 137 1.82 -27.84 -9.13
CA LEU A 137 1.29 -26.68 -8.40
C LEU A 137 2.26 -25.48 -8.38
N LEU A 138 3.56 -25.76 -8.28
CA LEU A 138 4.59 -24.72 -8.31
C LEU A 138 4.72 -24.11 -9.71
N GLU A 139 4.64 -24.91 -10.75
CA GLU A 139 4.65 -24.47 -12.15
C GLU A 139 3.40 -23.65 -12.48
N LEU A 140 2.23 -24.14 -12.11
CA LEU A 140 0.95 -23.42 -12.27
C LEU A 140 0.97 -22.05 -11.55
N SER A 141 1.51 -22.01 -10.34
CA SER A 141 1.70 -20.75 -9.61
C SER A 141 2.56 -19.75 -10.39
N ARG A 142 3.69 -20.21 -10.97
CA ARG A 142 4.58 -19.37 -11.79
C ARG A 142 3.88 -18.90 -13.06
N GLU A 143 3.15 -19.78 -13.76
CA GLU A 143 2.41 -19.40 -14.96
C GLU A 143 1.34 -18.34 -14.67
N ASN A 144 0.58 -18.51 -13.59
CA ASN A 144 -0.45 -17.55 -13.18
C ASN A 144 0.14 -16.20 -12.81
N LEU A 145 1.32 -16.15 -12.19
CA LEU A 145 2.04 -14.90 -11.95
C LEU A 145 2.46 -14.25 -13.27
N GLY A 146 2.96 -15.03 -14.25
CA GLY A 146 3.30 -14.51 -15.57
C GLY A 146 2.10 -13.88 -16.31
N LYS A 147 0.91 -14.47 -16.19
CA LYS A 147 -0.34 -13.93 -16.78
C LYS A 147 -0.79 -12.62 -16.13
N GLN A 148 -0.45 -12.39 -14.85
CA GLN A 148 -0.81 -11.17 -14.11
C GLN A 148 0.25 -10.07 -14.23
N TYR A 149 1.40 -10.37 -14.82
CA TYR A 149 2.53 -9.46 -14.85
C TYR A 149 2.30 -8.28 -15.80
N ASP A 150 2.57 -7.08 -15.30
CA ASP A 150 2.59 -5.85 -16.11
C ASP A 150 3.94 -5.75 -16.84
N THR A 151 3.91 -6.02 -18.15
CA THR A 151 5.11 -6.01 -18.99
C THR A 151 5.68 -4.61 -19.25
N GLN A 152 4.89 -3.56 -19.03
CA GLN A 152 5.30 -2.18 -19.26
C GLN A 152 5.98 -1.57 -18.04
N HIS A 153 5.40 -1.76 -16.85
CA HIS A 153 5.84 -1.09 -15.62
C HIS A 153 6.30 -2.05 -14.53
N GLY A 154 6.28 -3.36 -14.77
CA GLY A 154 6.54 -4.35 -13.74
C GLY A 154 5.43 -4.45 -12.71
N GLY A 155 5.51 -5.46 -11.83
CA GLY A 155 4.46 -5.73 -10.84
C GLY A 155 3.30 -6.56 -11.38
N PHE A 156 2.25 -6.76 -10.57
CA PHE A 156 1.21 -7.77 -10.82
C PHE A 156 -0.17 -7.18 -10.55
N SER A 157 -0.66 -6.32 -11.31
CA SER A 157 -2.03 -5.79 -11.36
C SER A 157 -2.05 -4.39 -11.93
N SER A 158 -3.24 -3.86 -12.15
CA SER A 158 -3.50 -2.45 -12.41
C SER A 158 -3.60 -1.65 -11.10
N ALA A 159 -3.70 -0.32 -11.23
CA ALA A 159 -3.92 0.59 -10.11
C ALA A 159 -5.26 0.30 -9.37
N PRO A 160 -5.28 0.45 -8.03
CA PRO A 160 -4.15 0.73 -7.15
C PRO A 160 -3.14 -0.42 -7.12
N LYS A 161 -1.86 -0.10 -7.35
CA LYS A 161 -0.81 -1.09 -7.59
C LYS A 161 0.05 -1.31 -6.36
N PHE A 162 -0.05 -2.52 -5.80
CA PHE A 162 0.69 -2.92 -4.60
C PHE A 162 2.02 -3.59 -4.94
N PRO A 163 3.08 -3.39 -4.14
CA PRO A 163 4.38 -4.06 -4.30
C PRO A 163 4.29 -5.59 -4.34
N THR A 164 3.36 -6.18 -3.61
CA THR A 164 3.16 -7.63 -3.50
C THR A 164 4.47 -8.44 -3.34
N PRO A 165 5.27 -8.21 -2.28
CA PRO A 165 6.61 -8.80 -2.14
C PRO A 165 6.61 -10.33 -2.17
N THR A 166 5.52 -10.97 -1.72
CA THR A 166 5.36 -12.42 -1.73
C THR A 166 5.32 -13.00 -3.15
N LYS A 167 4.71 -12.30 -4.12
CA LYS A 167 4.70 -12.71 -5.53
C LYS A 167 6.11 -12.64 -6.12
N ILE A 168 6.83 -11.55 -5.84
CA ILE A 168 8.24 -11.36 -6.26
C ILE A 168 9.11 -12.45 -5.65
N SER A 169 8.98 -12.71 -4.33
CA SER A 169 9.72 -13.77 -3.64
C SER A 169 9.44 -15.15 -4.23
N ARG A 170 8.20 -15.43 -4.62
CA ARG A 170 7.81 -16.70 -5.24
C ARG A 170 8.50 -16.90 -6.58
N LEU A 171 8.53 -15.87 -7.45
CA LEU A 171 9.24 -15.93 -8.74
C LEU A 171 10.74 -16.10 -8.56
N LEU A 172 11.36 -15.39 -7.64
CA LEU A 172 12.78 -15.51 -7.35
C LEU A 172 13.14 -16.91 -6.81
N SER A 173 12.27 -17.48 -5.98
CA SER A 173 12.45 -18.85 -5.48
C SER A 173 12.26 -19.89 -6.58
N HIS A 174 11.33 -19.68 -7.51
CA HIS A 174 11.14 -20.55 -8.66
C HIS A 174 12.38 -20.53 -9.56
N TRP A 175 12.85 -19.35 -9.93
CA TRP A 175 14.08 -19.19 -10.72
C TRP A 175 15.28 -19.90 -10.05
N ALA A 176 15.46 -19.72 -8.74
CA ALA A 176 16.57 -20.36 -8.01
C ALA A 176 16.46 -21.89 -8.00
N HIS A 177 15.25 -22.42 -7.94
CA HIS A 177 14.99 -23.85 -8.04
C HIS A 177 15.31 -24.40 -9.43
N GLU A 178 14.80 -23.78 -10.48
CA GLU A 178 15.06 -24.18 -11.87
C GLU A 178 16.56 -24.17 -12.19
N ARG A 179 17.29 -23.17 -11.69
CA ARG A 179 18.76 -23.11 -11.85
C ARG A 179 19.49 -24.26 -11.18
N LYS A 180 19.05 -24.73 -10.01
CA LYS A 180 19.63 -25.91 -9.34
C LYS A 180 19.40 -27.17 -10.14
N GLU A 181 18.30 -27.25 -10.86
CA GLU A 181 17.94 -28.35 -11.76
C GLU A 181 18.65 -28.27 -13.14
N GLY A 182 19.55 -27.30 -13.34
CA GLY A 182 20.23 -27.05 -14.60
C GLY A 182 19.35 -26.44 -15.69
N LYS A 183 18.19 -25.91 -15.33
CA LYS A 183 17.25 -25.20 -16.23
C LYS A 183 17.38 -23.70 -16.07
N THR A 184 16.79 -22.94 -16.98
CA THR A 184 16.79 -21.49 -16.96
C THR A 184 15.35 -20.97 -17.12
N ASP A 185 14.85 -20.24 -16.14
CA ASP A 185 13.63 -19.42 -16.28
C ASP A 185 14.03 -17.93 -16.21
N LYS A 186 14.55 -17.44 -17.35
CA LYS A 186 14.98 -16.04 -17.47
C LYS A 186 13.83 -15.08 -17.23
N ASP A 187 12.62 -15.41 -17.68
CA ASP A 187 11.46 -14.55 -17.58
C ASP A 187 11.10 -14.27 -16.11
N SER A 188 11.19 -15.28 -15.23
CA SER A 188 10.96 -15.07 -13.79
C SER A 188 11.96 -14.09 -13.18
N LEU A 189 13.23 -14.18 -13.54
CA LEU A 189 14.25 -13.23 -13.07
C LEU A 189 14.01 -11.84 -13.65
N ASP A 190 13.73 -11.72 -14.95
CA ASP A 190 13.47 -10.45 -15.61
C ASP A 190 12.23 -9.75 -15.00
N MET A 191 11.16 -10.49 -14.71
CA MET A 191 9.98 -9.96 -14.00
C MET A 191 10.34 -9.41 -12.61
N VAL A 192 11.17 -10.10 -11.86
CA VAL A 192 11.63 -9.67 -10.54
C VAL A 192 12.47 -8.40 -10.64
N MET A 193 13.53 -8.43 -11.48
CA MET A 193 14.48 -7.32 -11.60
C MET A 193 13.80 -6.06 -12.14
N THR A 194 12.94 -6.20 -13.15
CA THR A 194 12.17 -5.08 -13.69
C THR A 194 11.26 -4.47 -12.63
N THR A 195 10.52 -5.30 -11.89
CA THR A 195 9.60 -4.80 -10.84
C THR A 195 10.34 -4.04 -9.75
N LEU A 196 11.44 -4.59 -9.22
CA LEU A 196 12.25 -3.94 -8.20
C LEU A 196 12.87 -2.62 -8.73
N THR A 197 13.38 -2.63 -9.96
CA THR A 197 13.95 -1.43 -10.58
C THR A 197 12.92 -0.32 -10.76
N GLN A 198 11.71 -0.67 -11.25
CA GLN A 198 10.65 0.32 -11.47
C GLN A 198 10.14 0.91 -10.15
N MET A 199 9.99 0.09 -9.11
CA MET A 199 9.65 0.59 -7.78
C MET A 199 10.73 1.50 -7.19
N ALA A 200 12.02 1.11 -7.29
CA ALA A 200 13.13 1.90 -6.77
C ALA A 200 13.37 3.21 -7.53
N ARG A 201 12.89 3.32 -8.77
CA ARG A 201 12.91 4.56 -9.57
C ARG A 201 11.66 5.40 -9.38
N GLY A 202 10.53 4.78 -9.11
CA GLY A 202 9.22 5.43 -9.01
C GLY A 202 9.08 6.32 -7.79
N GLY A 203 8.01 7.11 -7.76
CA GLY A 203 7.66 7.92 -6.61
C GLY A 203 7.10 7.11 -5.42
N ILE A 204 6.84 5.80 -5.62
CA ILE A 204 6.51 4.90 -4.50
C ILE A 204 7.68 4.74 -3.51
N TYR A 205 8.90 4.98 -3.97
CA TYR A 205 10.09 5.07 -3.13
C TYR A 205 10.36 6.51 -2.73
N ASP A 206 10.50 6.77 -1.44
CA ASP A 206 10.89 8.10 -0.95
C ASP A 206 12.39 8.34 -1.20
N HIS A 207 12.69 9.11 -2.23
CA HIS A 207 14.05 9.38 -2.67
C HIS A 207 14.85 10.30 -1.72
N VAL A 208 14.21 10.93 -0.75
CA VAL A 208 14.85 11.79 0.26
C VAL A 208 14.99 11.07 1.59
N GLY A 209 13.87 10.70 2.19
CA GLY A 209 13.82 10.11 3.52
C GLY A 209 14.06 8.60 3.56
N GLY A 210 13.96 7.90 2.44
CA GLY A 210 14.03 6.44 2.35
C GLY A 210 12.71 5.73 2.67
N GLY A 211 12.64 4.46 2.35
CA GLY A 211 11.47 3.61 2.53
C GLY A 211 10.46 3.67 1.39
N PHE A 212 9.65 2.62 1.27
CA PHE A 212 8.62 2.46 0.25
C PHE A 212 7.24 2.73 0.82
N CYS A 213 6.45 3.49 0.08
CA CYS A 213 5.05 3.72 0.37
C CYS A 213 4.20 2.45 0.11
N ARG A 214 2.97 2.47 0.62
CA ARG A 214 2.07 1.31 0.69
C ARG A 214 1.68 0.75 -0.67
N TYR A 215 1.26 1.63 -1.60
CA TYR A 215 0.89 1.28 -2.97
C TYR A 215 0.97 2.52 -3.86
N SER A 216 0.97 2.30 -5.19
CA SER A 216 0.83 3.36 -6.16
C SER A 216 -0.62 3.52 -6.59
N THR A 217 -1.07 4.77 -6.73
CA THR A 217 -2.41 5.11 -7.25
C THR A 217 -2.48 4.97 -8.77
N ASP A 218 -1.34 4.78 -9.44
CA ASP A 218 -1.20 4.59 -10.88
C ASP A 218 -0.42 3.30 -11.22
N ASN A 219 -0.39 2.95 -12.51
CA ASN A 219 0.28 1.73 -12.97
C ASN A 219 1.81 1.85 -13.02
N ALA A 220 2.36 3.07 -13.06
CA ALA A 220 3.77 3.33 -13.33
C ALA A 220 4.62 3.55 -12.07
N TRP A 221 4.07 3.28 -10.89
CA TRP A 221 4.71 3.48 -9.59
C TRP A 221 5.02 4.95 -9.26
N MET A 222 4.27 5.90 -9.87
CA MET A 222 4.60 7.31 -9.83
C MET A 222 4.04 8.02 -8.60
N ILE A 223 2.73 7.93 -8.38
CA ILE A 223 2.05 8.65 -7.31
C ILE A 223 1.62 7.65 -6.25
N PRO A 224 2.24 7.67 -5.06
CA PRO A 224 1.91 6.74 -3.99
C PRO A 224 0.69 7.17 -3.19
N HIS A 225 0.09 6.21 -2.48
CA HIS A 225 -0.58 6.45 -1.22
C HIS A 225 0.49 6.44 -0.12
N PHE A 226 0.62 7.52 0.62
CA PHE A 226 1.85 7.88 1.33
C PHE A 226 2.10 7.15 2.66
N GLU A 227 1.23 6.23 3.08
CA GLU A 227 1.54 5.33 4.20
C GLU A 227 2.85 4.56 3.93
N LYS A 228 3.65 4.34 4.97
CA LYS A 228 4.80 3.43 4.90
C LYS A 228 4.65 2.34 5.96
N MET A 229 4.55 1.08 5.53
CA MET A 229 4.33 -0.05 6.43
C MET A 229 5.63 -0.78 6.73
N LEU A 230 5.85 -1.12 8.00
CA LEU A 230 7.02 -1.91 8.42
C LEU A 230 7.11 -3.25 7.67
N TYR A 231 5.98 -3.95 7.54
CA TYR A 231 5.96 -5.28 6.91
C TYR A 231 6.21 -5.26 5.40
N ASP A 232 5.84 -4.21 4.68
CA ASP A 232 6.16 -4.04 3.27
C ASP A 232 7.67 -3.77 3.10
N ASN A 233 8.19 -2.82 3.87
CA ASN A 233 9.59 -2.41 3.80
C ASN A 233 10.54 -3.53 4.22
N GLY A 234 10.23 -4.29 5.28
CA GLY A 234 11.03 -5.43 5.71
C GLY A 234 11.12 -6.53 4.64
N GLN A 235 10.02 -6.82 3.95
CA GLN A 235 10.00 -7.80 2.86
C GLN A 235 10.73 -7.28 1.62
N LEU A 236 10.55 -6.00 1.26
CA LEU A 236 11.25 -5.38 0.14
C LEU A 236 12.75 -5.33 0.36
N LEU A 237 13.23 -4.98 1.56
CA LEU A 237 14.66 -5.04 1.91
C LEU A 237 15.24 -6.43 1.64
N SER A 238 14.55 -7.48 2.07
CA SER A 238 14.98 -8.86 1.80
C SER A 238 15.08 -9.16 0.30
N LEU A 239 14.13 -8.66 -0.50
CA LEU A 239 14.12 -8.87 -1.94
C LEU A 239 15.22 -8.10 -2.65
N PHE A 240 15.45 -6.83 -2.31
CA PHE A 240 16.54 -6.03 -2.86
C PHE A 240 17.91 -6.63 -2.52
N ALA A 241 18.11 -7.06 -1.27
CA ALA A 241 19.35 -7.73 -0.86
C ALA A 241 19.60 -9.05 -1.62
N ARG A 242 18.55 -9.83 -1.89
CA ARG A 242 18.64 -11.03 -2.73
C ARG A 242 18.91 -10.69 -4.19
N ALA A 243 18.34 -9.59 -4.71
CA ALA A 243 18.57 -9.15 -6.07
C ALA A 243 20.01 -8.73 -6.34
N LEU A 244 20.71 -8.15 -5.37
CA LEU A 244 22.13 -7.81 -5.47
C LEU A 244 23.07 -9.03 -5.68
N GLN A 245 22.59 -10.25 -5.41
CA GLN A 245 23.36 -11.47 -5.71
C GLN A 245 23.52 -11.73 -7.21
N PHE A 246 22.76 -11.03 -8.07
CA PHE A 246 22.85 -11.13 -9.54
C PHE A 246 23.83 -10.12 -10.16
N GLY A 247 24.34 -9.22 -9.38
CA GLY A 247 25.32 -8.21 -9.76
C GLY A 247 25.17 -6.93 -8.93
N PRO A 248 26.21 -6.11 -8.87
CA PRO A 248 26.16 -4.83 -8.18
C PRO A 248 25.17 -3.91 -8.88
N ASP A 249 24.30 -3.28 -8.14
CA ASP A 249 23.36 -2.26 -8.60
C ASP A 249 23.24 -1.15 -7.55
N GLN A 250 23.80 0.00 -7.88
CA GLN A 250 23.86 1.15 -6.99
C GLN A 250 22.46 1.65 -6.58
N LEU A 251 21.46 1.54 -7.47
CA LEU A 251 20.09 1.92 -7.15
C LEU A 251 19.52 1.04 -6.03
N PHE A 252 19.82 -0.27 -6.07
CA PHE A 252 19.38 -1.22 -5.05
C PHE A 252 20.14 -1.04 -3.75
N GLU A 253 21.44 -0.79 -3.80
CA GLU A 253 22.26 -0.49 -2.62
C GLU A 253 21.76 0.76 -1.92
N ASP A 254 21.48 1.84 -2.67
CA ASP A 254 20.91 3.07 -2.14
C ASP A 254 19.53 2.84 -1.50
N ALA A 255 18.65 2.10 -2.18
CA ALA A 255 17.33 1.79 -1.66
C ALA A 255 17.39 0.99 -0.36
N ILE A 256 18.31 0.03 -0.24
CA ILE A 256 18.53 -0.74 0.98
C ILE A 256 19.03 0.18 2.10
N ALA A 257 20.13 0.90 1.87
CA ALA A 257 20.76 1.73 2.89
C ALA A 257 19.78 2.78 3.43
N GLN A 258 19.15 3.56 2.54
CA GLN A 258 18.22 4.61 2.93
C GLN A 258 16.94 4.07 3.59
N THR A 259 16.47 2.88 3.20
CA THR A 259 15.32 2.25 3.87
C THR A 259 15.69 1.78 5.28
N ILE A 260 16.90 1.26 5.49
CA ILE A 260 17.41 0.92 6.84
C ILE A 260 17.53 2.17 7.70
N ASP A 261 18.08 3.26 7.16
CA ASP A 261 18.22 4.53 7.87
C ASP A 261 16.84 5.09 8.25
N TRP A 262 15.87 5.06 7.35
CA TRP A 262 14.50 5.44 7.63
C TRP A 262 13.88 4.58 8.75
N LEU A 263 14.01 3.26 8.71
CA LEU A 263 13.51 2.37 9.78
C LEU A 263 14.11 2.71 11.14
N GLN A 264 15.41 3.01 11.18
CA GLN A 264 16.11 3.35 12.42
C GLN A 264 15.74 4.73 12.95
N ARG A 265 15.54 5.70 12.07
CA ARG A 265 15.22 7.09 12.42
C ARG A 265 13.74 7.24 12.82
N ASP A 266 12.82 6.68 12.01
CA ASP A 266 11.40 7.03 12.09
C ASP A 266 10.55 5.94 12.75
N LEU A 267 10.88 4.65 12.60
CA LEU A 267 10.07 3.55 13.14
C LEU A 267 10.64 2.92 14.41
N ARG A 268 11.90 3.14 14.74
CA ARG A 268 12.48 2.50 15.91
C ARG A 268 11.89 3.05 17.20
N HIS A 269 11.27 2.18 18.00
CA HIS A 269 10.75 2.56 19.30
C HIS A 269 11.89 2.67 20.35
N PRO A 270 11.91 3.70 21.24
CA PRO A 270 12.97 3.88 22.24
C PRO A 270 13.16 2.70 23.21
N LYS A 271 12.10 1.93 23.45
CA LYS A 271 12.11 0.73 24.31
C LYS A 271 12.44 -0.56 23.56
N GLY A 272 12.86 -0.49 22.29
CA GLY A 272 13.10 -1.63 21.40
C GLY A 272 11.90 -1.95 20.51
N GLY A 273 12.15 -2.70 19.44
CA GLY A 273 11.18 -2.96 18.40
C GLY A 273 10.96 -1.78 17.46
N PHE A 274 9.93 -1.88 16.61
CA PHE A 274 9.57 -0.87 15.62
C PHE A 274 8.07 -0.61 15.67
N PHE A 275 7.67 0.62 15.39
CA PHE A 275 6.27 0.94 15.10
C PHE A 275 5.83 0.24 13.81
N SER A 276 4.52 -0.03 13.67
CA SER A 276 3.97 -0.79 12.54
C SER A 276 3.94 -0.01 11.23
N SER A 277 3.81 1.32 11.32
CA SER A 277 3.58 2.17 10.14
C SER A 277 3.83 3.65 10.42
N VAL A 278 3.94 4.42 9.32
CA VAL A 278 3.87 5.89 9.31
C VAL A 278 2.60 6.28 8.56
N ASP A 279 1.90 7.29 9.09
CA ASP A 279 0.68 7.84 8.52
C ASP A 279 0.92 8.48 7.14
N ALA A 280 -0.08 8.40 6.26
CA ALA A 280 -0.08 9.10 4.98
C ALA A 280 -0.24 10.62 5.14
N ASP A 281 -0.92 11.03 6.20
CA ASP A 281 -1.26 12.42 6.45
C ASP A 281 -0.16 13.16 7.22
N SER A 282 0.15 14.35 6.75
CA SER A 282 0.98 15.30 7.46
C SER A 282 0.33 16.68 7.40
N SER A 283 0.21 17.33 8.56
CA SER A 283 -0.44 18.66 8.67
C SER A 283 -1.90 18.68 8.12
N GLY A 284 -2.61 17.55 8.18
CA GLY A 284 -4.00 17.43 7.73
C GLY A 284 -4.18 17.24 6.21
N GLU A 285 -3.10 17.05 5.45
CA GLU A 285 -3.11 16.77 4.02
C GLU A 285 -2.33 15.50 3.72
N GLU A 286 -2.88 14.62 2.87
CA GLU A 286 -2.17 13.43 2.40
C GLU A 286 -0.97 13.84 1.54
N GLY A 287 0.21 13.28 1.86
CA GLY A 287 1.42 13.46 1.07
C GLY A 287 2.07 14.85 1.16
N ALA A 288 1.59 15.75 2.01
CA ALA A 288 2.14 17.11 2.12
C ALA A 288 3.64 17.12 2.43
N PHE A 289 4.10 16.16 3.24
CA PHE A 289 5.51 16.00 3.61
C PHE A 289 6.40 15.52 2.45
N TYR A 290 5.84 14.79 1.48
CA TYR A 290 6.60 14.13 0.41
C TYR A 290 6.61 14.89 -0.91
N ALA A 291 5.75 15.90 -1.04
CA ALA A 291 5.54 16.64 -2.28
C ALA A 291 6.26 18.01 -2.24
N TRP A 292 7.12 18.26 -3.19
CA TRP A 292 8.02 19.40 -3.25
C TRP A 292 7.53 20.49 -4.18
N ARG A 293 7.81 21.77 -3.84
CA ARG A 293 7.65 22.93 -4.73
C ARG A 293 9.02 23.40 -5.22
N ARG A 294 9.08 23.88 -6.46
CA ARG A 294 10.33 24.41 -7.04
C ARG A 294 10.94 25.54 -6.19
N GLU A 295 10.09 26.43 -5.72
CA GLU A 295 10.48 27.59 -4.94
C GLU A 295 11.10 27.18 -3.58
N GLU A 296 10.59 26.12 -3.00
CA GLU A 296 11.15 25.53 -1.78
C GLU A 296 12.54 24.96 -2.02
N LEU A 297 12.68 24.14 -3.06
CA LEU A 297 13.97 23.57 -3.44
C LEU A 297 15.01 24.65 -3.75
N LYS A 298 14.65 25.68 -4.54
CA LYS A 298 15.54 26.80 -4.85
C LYS A 298 15.93 27.63 -3.63
N ARG A 299 15.12 27.67 -2.59
CA ARG A 299 15.40 28.39 -1.37
C ARG A 299 16.41 27.67 -0.47
N ILE A 300 16.36 26.33 -0.44
CA ILE A 300 17.17 25.52 0.49
C ILE A 300 18.44 24.98 -0.16
N LEU A 301 18.49 24.81 -1.47
CA LEU A 301 19.61 24.23 -2.20
C LEU A 301 20.48 25.31 -2.87
N THR A 302 21.78 25.02 -3.04
CA THR A 302 22.64 25.81 -3.95
C THR A 302 22.22 25.61 -5.40
N GLU A 303 22.68 26.47 -6.32
CA GLU A 303 22.37 26.34 -7.76
C GLU A 303 22.78 24.98 -8.30
N ASP A 304 23.97 24.50 -7.98
CA ASP A 304 24.50 23.22 -8.45
C ASP A 304 23.70 22.04 -7.88
N GLN A 305 23.34 22.10 -6.57
CA GLN A 305 22.50 21.08 -5.93
C GLN A 305 21.10 21.07 -6.53
N TYR A 306 20.52 22.25 -6.76
CA TYR A 306 19.20 22.37 -7.37
C TYR A 306 19.21 21.79 -8.79
N LEU A 307 20.20 22.10 -9.63
CA LEU A 307 20.33 21.60 -10.99
C LEU A 307 20.44 20.07 -11.02
N LEU A 308 21.20 19.48 -10.09
CA LEU A 308 21.31 18.03 -9.92
C LEU A 308 19.98 17.40 -9.52
N ILE A 309 19.32 17.93 -8.51
CA ILE A 309 18.01 17.46 -8.01
C ILE A 309 16.92 17.61 -9.09
N GLU A 310 16.85 18.77 -9.74
CA GLU A 310 15.90 19.07 -10.81
C GLU A 310 16.03 18.05 -11.96
N THR A 311 17.25 17.79 -12.39
CA THR A 311 17.53 16.85 -13.51
C THR A 311 17.29 15.40 -13.11
N LEU A 312 17.74 14.99 -11.91
CA LEU A 312 17.65 13.61 -11.44
C LEU A 312 16.22 13.18 -11.16
N TYR A 313 15.43 14.06 -10.55
CA TYR A 313 14.08 13.76 -10.07
C TYR A 313 12.96 14.35 -10.91
N GLY A 314 13.26 14.87 -12.09
CA GLY A 314 12.27 15.33 -13.06
C GLY A 314 11.54 16.61 -12.67
N VAL A 315 12.13 17.45 -11.83
CA VAL A 315 11.55 18.76 -11.45
C VAL A 315 11.63 19.75 -12.63
N ASP A 316 12.44 19.48 -13.64
CA ASP A 316 12.49 20.18 -14.93
C ASP A 316 11.22 19.98 -15.79
N LYS A 317 10.44 18.95 -15.49
CA LYS A 317 9.19 18.59 -16.18
C LYS A 317 7.97 19.22 -15.50
N PRO A 318 6.78 19.12 -16.11
CA PRO A 318 5.54 19.52 -15.43
C PRO A 318 5.34 18.81 -14.11
N ALA A 319 4.70 19.49 -13.15
CA ALA A 319 4.35 18.92 -11.87
C ALA A 319 3.49 17.66 -12.04
N ASN A 320 3.75 16.62 -11.25
CA ASN A 320 3.09 15.33 -11.34
C ASN A 320 2.06 15.09 -10.22
N PHE A 321 1.97 16.00 -9.24
CA PHE A 321 1.04 15.89 -8.11
C PHE A 321 0.60 17.28 -7.61
N GLU A 322 -0.63 17.70 -7.86
CA GLU A 322 -1.25 18.93 -7.32
C GLU A 322 -0.37 20.20 -7.41
N ASN A 323 0.23 20.45 -8.56
CA ASN A 323 1.22 21.51 -8.79
C ASN A 323 2.51 21.41 -7.94
N LYS A 324 2.79 20.22 -7.43
CA LYS A 324 4.01 19.83 -6.71
C LYS A 324 4.69 18.66 -7.44
N TRP A 325 5.87 18.28 -7.00
CA TRP A 325 6.63 17.15 -7.54
C TRP A 325 6.81 16.07 -6.49
N ILE A 326 6.34 14.86 -6.82
CA ILE A 326 6.81 13.64 -6.18
C ILE A 326 8.06 13.20 -6.92
N PHE A 327 9.16 13.03 -6.21
CA PHE A 327 10.43 12.66 -6.81
C PHE A 327 10.41 11.26 -7.39
N HIS A 328 10.97 11.12 -8.59
CA HIS A 328 11.14 9.84 -9.28
C HIS A 328 12.31 9.92 -10.27
N ARG A 329 12.95 8.81 -10.57
CA ARG A 329 14.10 8.77 -11.48
C ARG A 329 13.68 8.29 -12.87
N ASN A 330 13.61 9.19 -13.84
CA ASN A 330 13.39 8.83 -15.24
C ASN A 330 14.66 8.31 -15.92
N ASP A 331 15.79 8.93 -15.61
CA ASP A 331 17.09 8.67 -16.22
C ASP A 331 18.00 7.84 -15.28
N SER A 332 18.99 7.18 -15.86
CA SER A 332 20.03 6.53 -15.07
C SER A 332 20.95 7.59 -14.44
N TRP A 333 21.55 7.25 -13.30
CA TRP A 333 22.56 8.11 -12.66
C TRP A 333 23.64 8.58 -13.65
N ARG A 334 24.19 7.66 -14.43
CA ARG A 334 25.20 7.94 -15.43
C ARG A 334 24.73 8.96 -16.48
N SER A 335 23.51 8.79 -17.01
CA SER A 335 22.93 9.73 -17.97
C SER A 335 22.79 11.15 -17.41
N VAL A 336 22.43 11.28 -16.14
CA VAL A 336 22.30 12.58 -15.46
C VAL A 336 23.68 13.24 -15.30
N VAL A 337 24.65 12.50 -14.79
CA VAL A 337 26.02 12.98 -14.56
C VAL A 337 26.68 13.39 -15.88
N ASP A 338 26.55 12.57 -16.93
CA ASP A 338 27.06 12.87 -18.26
C ASP A 338 26.42 14.15 -18.86
N ARG A 339 25.08 14.30 -18.70
CA ARG A 339 24.33 15.49 -19.15
C ARG A 339 24.78 16.76 -18.46
N LEU A 340 25.04 16.69 -17.17
CA LEU A 340 25.49 17.83 -16.36
C LEU A 340 26.99 18.04 -16.39
N GLN A 341 27.74 17.18 -17.06
CA GLN A 341 29.20 17.19 -17.14
C GLN A 341 29.88 17.21 -15.77
N LEU A 342 29.31 16.46 -14.80
CA LEU A 342 29.81 16.36 -13.45
C LEU A 342 30.71 15.13 -13.27
N ASP A 343 31.64 15.23 -12.32
CA ASP A 343 32.28 14.04 -11.78
C ASP A 343 31.30 13.22 -10.95
N SER A 344 31.25 11.91 -11.16
CA SER A 344 30.25 11.02 -10.56
C SER A 344 30.32 11.00 -9.04
N ASP A 345 31.54 10.99 -8.47
CA ASP A 345 31.72 10.91 -7.01
C ASP A 345 31.36 12.24 -6.36
N THR A 346 31.77 13.35 -6.97
CA THR A 346 31.44 14.72 -6.53
C THR A 346 29.93 14.93 -6.59
N ALA A 347 29.26 14.53 -7.67
CA ALA A 347 27.81 14.63 -7.81
C ALA A 347 27.09 13.79 -6.75
N ARG A 348 27.63 12.59 -6.43
CA ARG A 348 27.06 11.73 -5.40
C ARG A 348 27.17 12.34 -4.01
N GLN A 349 28.29 12.94 -3.66
CA GLN A 349 28.46 13.65 -2.39
C GLN A 349 27.51 14.85 -2.32
N SER A 350 27.40 15.62 -3.39
CA SER A 350 26.45 16.74 -3.47
C SER A 350 25.00 16.28 -3.28
N LEU A 351 24.60 15.15 -3.88
CA LEU A 351 23.27 14.56 -3.69
C LEU A 351 23.02 14.16 -2.25
N LEU A 352 23.97 13.50 -1.59
CA LEU A 352 23.85 13.10 -0.18
C LEU A 352 23.66 14.31 0.73
N VAL A 353 24.51 15.33 0.59
CA VAL A 353 24.39 16.58 1.34
C VAL A 353 23.04 17.27 1.09
N SER A 354 22.56 17.27 -0.15
CA SER A 354 21.26 17.88 -0.50
C SER A 354 20.07 17.21 0.18
N LYS A 355 20.19 15.95 0.55
CA LYS A 355 19.12 15.18 1.22
C LYS A 355 19.10 15.43 2.75
N GLU A 356 20.15 15.98 3.31
CA GLU A 356 20.28 16.30 4.75
C GLU A 356 19.79 17.73 5.09
N ILE A 357 19.57 18.58 4.09
CA ILE A 357 19.05 19.94 4.20
C ILE A 357 17.52 19.92 4.34
#